data_34d83295d3c9e25b30a0c643a194531a
#
_entry.id   34d83295d3c9e25b30a0c643a194531a
#
_cell.length_a   1.000
_cell.length_b   1.000
_cell.length_c   1.000
_cell.angle_alpha   90.00
_cell.angle_beta   90.00
_cell.angle_gamma   90.00
#
_symmetry.space_group_name_H-M   'P 1'
#
loop_
_entity.id
_entity.type
_entity.pdbx_description
1 polymer ?
#
loop_
_entity_poly.entity_id
_entity_poly.type
_entity_poly.pdbx_seq_one_letter_code
_entity_poly.pdbx_strand_id
1 'polypeptide(L)'
;MANDFFQFRQFTISQHRCAMKVGTDGTLLGAWAKTGGQGKTMILDIGTGTGLIALMMAQRYPNAMVKAIDIDVEAVTQACENVAVSPFADKVEVIQADINSFECEERFHAVVCNPPYFPTECSMESLDLQRRMARQTNTLDFQMLVYAVKRLLAPEGLFSVVIPVDNYHLMATEALQVGLYVSRICHVRTTPRKEPKRLLIEFCQTSVCKIDMSECTIEIEPNVRSPWYRELTQDFYIR
;
A
#
# COMPACT_ATOMS: atom_id res chain seq x y z
N MET A 1 -7.57 11.02 -23.76
CA MET A 1 -8.58 10.59 -22.76
C MET A 1 -7.87 9.59 -21.86
N ALA A 2 -8.00 9.71 -20.54
CA ALA A 2 -7.42 8.72 -19.64
C ALA A 2 -8.24 7.42 -19.77
N ASN A 3 -7.56 6.28 -19.89
CA ASN A 3 -8.21 4.98 -19.98
C ASN A 3 -9.09 4.72 -18.77
N ASP A 4 -10.33 4.30 -18.97
CA ASP A 4 -11.29 4.00 -17.91
C ASP A 4 -11.04 2.63 -17.27
N PHE A 5 -10.13 1.84 -17.82
CA PHE A 5 -9.71 0.56 -17.28
C PHE A 5 -8.22 0.30 -17.50
N PHE A 6 -7.64 -0.61 -16.70
CA PHE A 6 -6.30 -1.14 -16.85
C PHE A 6 -6.33 -2.67 -16.80
N GLN A 7 -5.76 -3.33 -17.80
CA GLN A 7 -5.76 -4.79 -17.89
C GLN A 7 -4.44 -5.38 -17.39
N PHE A 8 -4.52 -6.23 -16.38
CA PHE A 8 -3.46 -7.11 -15.91
C PHE A 8 -3.62 -8.51 -16.51
N ARG A 9 -2.66 -9.40 -16.26
CA ARG A 9 -2.69 -10.77 -16.83
C ARG A 9 -3.88 -11.60 -16.32
N GLN A 10 -4.28 -11.45 -15.07
CA GLN A 10 -5.31 -12.28 -14.45
C GLN A 10 -6.60 -11.50 -14.13
N PHE A 11 -6.55 -10.17 -14.10
CA PHE A 11 -7.71 -9.35 -13.80
C PHE A 11 -7.66 -8.00 -14.52
N THR A 12 -8.79 -7.32 -14.55
CA THR A 12 -8.92 -5.97 -15.10
C THR A 12 -9.41 -5.03 -14.02
N ILE A 13 -8.85 -3.83 -13.96
CA ILE A 13 -9.25 -2.76 -13.05
C ILE A 13 -10.01 -1.69 -13.83
N SER A 14 -11.30 -1.55 -13.58
CA SER A 14 -12.08 -0.37 -13.95
C SER A 14 -11.79 0.75 -12.93
N GLN A 15 -11.71 2.01 -13.40
CA GLN A 15 -11.21 3.10 -12.57
C GLN A 15 -11.92 4.44 -12.84
N HIS A 16 -13.15 4.40 -13.33
CA HIS A 16 -13.90 5.60 -13.71
C HIS A 16 -14.54 6.31 -12.51
N ARG A 17 -14.73 5.62 -11.37
CA ARG A 17 -15.29 6.17 -10.13
C ARG A 17 -14.23 6.64 -9.13
N CYS A 18 -12.98 6.19 -9.25
CA CYS A 18 -11.94 6.49 -8.29
C CYS A 18 -11.17 7.77 -8.64
N ALA A 19 -10.91 8.58 -7.62
CA ALA A 19 -10.05 9.76 -7.75
C ALA A 19 -8.60 9.39 -8.13
N MET A 20 -8.08 8.29 -7.57
CA MET A 20 -6.74 7.78 -7.88
C MET A 20 -6.84 6.60 -8.84
N LYS A 21 -6.23 6.76 -10.01
CA LYS A 21 -6.15 5.71 -11.03
C LYS A 21 -5.02 4.73 -10.75
N VAL A 22 -5.04 3.57 -11.44
CA VAL A 22 -3.92 2.62 -11.43
C VAL A 22 -2.63 3.35 -11.74
N GLY A 23 -1.71 3.30 -10.79
CA GLY A 23 -0.43 3.98 -10.84
C GLY A 23 0.72 3.04 -10.49
N THR A 24 1.93 3.54 -10.74
CA THR A 24 3.16 2.79 -10.46
C THR A 24 3.30 2.47 -8.98
N ASP A 25 2.91 3.38 -8.09
CA ASP A 25 3.07 3.23 -6.64
C ASP A 25 2.24 2.05 -6.09
N GLY A 26 0.95 1.95 -6.46
CA GLY A 26 0.11 0.83 -6.07
C GLY A 26 0.60 -0.50 -6.64
N THR A 27 1.04 -0.51 -7.92
CA THR A 27 1.60 -1.73 -8.54
C THR A 27 2.91 -2.16 -7.87
N LEU A 28 3.80 -1.21 -7.55
CA LEU A 28 5.04 -1.50 -6.83
C LEU A 28 4.74 -2.11 -5.46
N LEU A 29 3.84 -1.49 -4.69
CA LEU A 29 3.50 -1.97 -3.36
C LEU A 29 2.87 -3.36 -3.41
N GLY A 30 1.86 -3.57 -4.24
CA GLY A 30 1.18 -4.87 -4.38
C GLY A 30 2.12 -6.00 -4.86
N ALA A 31 3.12 -5.67 -5.68
CA ALA A 31 4.14 -6.63 -6.12
C ALA A 31 5.24 -6.87 -5.07
N TRP A 32 5.60 -5.87 -4.24
CA TRP A 32 6.73 -5.90 -3.33
C TRP A 32 6.38 -6.35 -1.90
N ALA A 33 5.18 -6.02 -1.40
CA ALA A 33 4.76 -6.31 -0.03
C ALA A 33 4.83 -7.81 0.28
N LYS A 34 5.23 -8.15 1.51
CA LYS A 34 5.27 -9.53 2.01
C LYS A 34 4.20 -9.76 3.07
N THR A 35 3.92 -11.01 3.36
CA THR A 35 3.09 -11.43 4.49
C THR A 35 3.96 -12.11 5.53
N GLY A 36 3.69 -11.85 6.80
CA GLY A 36 4.21 -12.63 7.91
C GLY A 36 3.40 -13.90 8.09
N GLY A 37 3.92 -14.82 8.94
CA GLY A 37 3.23 -16.06 9.26
C GLY A 37 3.25 -17.12 8.15
N GLN A 38 2.76 -18.31 8.49
CA GLN A 38 2.65 -19.45 7.58
C GLN A 38 1.21 -19.98 7.56
N GLY A 39 0.80 -20.61 6.45
CA GLY A 39 -0.53 -21.21 6.31
C GLY A 39 -1.60 -20.23 5.84
N LYS A 40 -2.80 -20.28 6.45
CA LYS A 40 -3.90 -19.38 6.13
C LYS A 40 -3.58 -17.99 6.67
N THR A 41 -3.44 -17.03 5.79
CA THR A 41 -3.07 -15.65 6.13
C THR A 41 -4.24 -14.70 5.92
N MET A 42 -4.32 -13.68 6.78
CA MET A 42 -5.25 -12.56 6.65
C MET A 42 -4.47 -11.33 6.20
N ILE A 43 -4.96 -10.65 5.18
CA ILE A 43 -4.36 -9.44 4.60
C ILE A 43 -5.35 -8.29 4.69
N LEU A 44 -4.88 -7.10 5.05
CA LEU A 44 -5.68 -5.88 5.05
C LEU A 44 -5.08 -4.88 4.05
N ASP A 45 -5.91 -4.39 3.14
CA ASP A 45 -5.59 -3.29 2.23
C ASP A 45 -6.34 -2.03 2.70
N ILE A 46 -5.61 -1.02 3.17
CA ILE A 46 -6.16 0.22 3.74
C ILE A 46 -6.16 1.31 2.67
N GLY A 47 -7.33 1.92 2.44
CA GLY A 47 -7.52 2.88 1.36
C GLY A 47 -7.42 2.19 0.00
N THR A 48 -8.21 1.13 -0.17
CA THR A 48 -8.09 0.19 -1.31
C THR A 48 -8.36 0.84 -2.67
N GLY A 49 -9.09 1.96 -2.70
CA GLY A 49 -9.41 2.66 -3.93
C GLY A 49 -10.09 1.75 -4.95
N THR A 50 -9.41 1.45 -6.04
CA THR A 50 -9.92 0.55 -7.09
C THR A 50 -9.87 -0.95 -6.73
N GLY A 51 -9.33 -1.35 -5.59
CA GLY A 51 -9.08 -2.74 -5.24
C GLY A 51 -7.79 -3.32 -5.84
N LEU A 52 -6.95 -2.50 -6.46
CA LEU A 52 -5.74 -2.95 -7.15
C LEU A 52 -4.81 -3.76 -6.25
N ILE A 53 -4.42 -3.19 -5.10
CA ILE A 53 -3.45 -3.84 -4.20
C ILE A 53 -4.06 -5.10 -3.60
N ALA A 54 -5.32 -5.05 -3.20
CA ALA A 54 -6.06 -6.22 -2.69
C ALA A 54 -6.03 -7.39 -3.69
N LEU A 55 -6.34 -7.14 -4.96
CA LEU A 55 -6.33 -8.16 -6.02
C LEU A 55 -4.91 -8.69 -6.31
N MET A 56 -3.90 -7.81 -6.30
CA MET A 56 -2.51 -8.22 -6.45
C MET A 56 -2.05 -9.12 -5.29
N MET A 57 -2.43 -8.81 -4.06
CA MET A 57 -2.12 -9.63 -2.88
C MET A 57 -2.85 -10.97 -2.93
N ALA A 58 -4.13 -10.99 -3.32
CA ALA A 58 -4.89 -12.23 -3.50
C ALA A 58 -4.28 -13.15 -4.58
N GLN A 59 -3.75 -12.58 -5.67
CA GLN A 59 -3.04 -13.34 -6.71
C GLN A 59 -1.74 -13.96 -6.18
N ARG A 60 -0.94 -13.20 -5.40
CA ARG A 60 0.36 -13.65 -4.89
C ARG A 60 0.27 -14.66 -3.76
N TYR A 61 -0.79 -14.57 -2.96
CA TYR A 61 -0.99 -15.39 -1.77
C TYR A 61 -2.28 -16.23 -1.89
N PRO A 62 -2.23 -17.38 -2.60
CA PRO A 62 -3.43 -18.16 -2.93
C PRO A 62 -4.22 -18.64 -1.70
N ASN A 63 -3.55 -18.79 -0.55
CA ASN A 63 -4.17 -19.23 0.71
C ASN A 63 -4.61 -18.07 1.61
N ALA A 64 -4.47 -16.82 1.16
CA ALA A 64 -4.87 -15.66 1.93
C ALA A 64 -6.32 -15.28 1.69
N MET A 65 -6.94 -14.72 2.75
CA MET A 65 -8.15 -13.92 2.66
C MET A 65 -7.75 -12.45 2.79
N VAL A 66 -8.32 -11.60 1.95
CA VAL A 66 -8.00 -10.17 1.90
C VAL A 66 -9.23 -9.37 2.28
N LYS A 67 -9.11 -8.52 3.30
CA LYS A 67 -10.08 -7.46 3.57
C LYS A 67 -9.54 -6.16 2.96
N ALA A 68 -10.37 -5.50 2.16
CA ALA A 68 -10.04 -4.26 1.48
C ALA A 68 -10.99 -3.17 1.97
N ILE A 69 -10.46 -2.15 2.62
CA ILE A 69 -11.30 -1.09 3.21
C ILE A 69 -11.03 0.26 2.56
N ASP A 70 -12.09 1.04 2.42
CA ASP A 70 -12.01 2.45 2.04
C ASP A 70 -13.13 3.23 2.74
N ILE A 71 -12.89 4.51 3.00
CA ILE A 71 -13.89 5.41 3.57
C ILE A 71 -14.83 5.97 2.48
N ASP A 72 -14.33 6.07 1.25
CA ASP A 72 -15.05 6.61 0.11
C ASP A 72 -15.98 5.55 -0.50
N VAL A 73 -17.28 5.82 -0.50
CA VAL A 73 -18.33 4.94 -1.04
C VAL A 73 -18.15 4.65 -2.53
N GLU A 74 -17.67 5.61 -3.32
CA GLU A 74 -17.45 5.42 -4.76
C GLU A 74 -16.24 4.51 -5.01
N ALA A 75 -15.17 4.64 -4.20
CA ALA A 75 -14.03 3.74 -4.23
C ALA A 75 -14.45 2.31 -3.85
N VAL A 76 -15.22 2.15 -2.78
CA VAL A 76 -15.77 0.84 -2.36
C VAL A 76 -16.61 0.22 -3.47
N THR A 77 -17.50 1.00 -4.09
CA THR A 77 -18.34 0.52 -5.20
C THR A 77 -17.46 0.04 -6.36
N GLN A 78 -16.46 0.82 -6.76
CA GLN A 78 -15.54 0.44 -7.83
C GLN A 78 -14.72 -0.80 -7.47
N ALA A 79 -14.22 -0.90 -6.24
CA ALA A 79 -13.48 -2.07 -5.79
C ALA A 79 -14.36 -3.33 -5.79
N CYS A 80 -15.61 -3.24 -5.32
CA CYS A 80 -16.58 -4.34 -5.37
C CYS A 80 -16.82 -4.82 -6.82
N GLU A 81 -17.02 -3.89 -7.75
CA GLU A 81 -17.21 -4.20 -9.18
C GLU A 81 -15.98 -4.94 -9.74
N ASN A 82 -14.76 -4.46 -9.45
CA ASN A 82 -13.52 -5.06 -9.91
C ASN A 82 -13.27 -6.45 -9.31
N VAL A 83 -13.53 -6.61 -8.01
CA VAL A 83 -13.39 -7.88 -7.30
C VAL A 83 -14.37 -8.90 -7.85
N ALA A 84 -15.65 -8.54 -8.03
CA ALA A 84 -16.71 -9.45 -8.48
C ALA A 84 -16.43 -10.09 -9.85
N VAL A 85 -15.75 -9.37 -10.75
CA VAL A 85 -15.39 -9.89 -12.09
C VAL A 85 -14.00 -10.53 -12.14
N SER A 86 -13.27 -10.55 -11.02
CA SER A 86 -11.93 -11.12 -10.93
C SER A 86 -11.96 -12.61 -10.57
N PRO A 87 -10.87 -13.36 -10.84
CA PRO A 87 -10.73 -14.74 -10.36
C PRO A 87 -10.60 -14.87 -8.83
N PHE A 88 -10.58 -13.75 -8.09
CA PHE A 88 -10.33 -13.68 -6.65
C PHE A 88 -11.55 -13.23 -5.86
N ALA A 89 -12.75 -13.27 -6.45
CA ALA A 89 -13.99 -12.80 -5.84
C ALA A 89 -14.33 -13.53 -4.52
N ASP A 90 -13.92 -14.77 -4.38
CA ASP A 90 -14.09 -15.60 -3.18
C ASP A 90 -13.06 -15.32 -2.07
N LYS A 91 -12.03 -14.52 -2.35
CA LYS A 91 -10.89 -14.26 -1.45
C LYS A 91 -10.79 -12.81 -0.99
N VAL A 92 -11.44 -11.88 -1.68
CA VAL A 92 -11.36 -10.45 -1.39
C VAL A 92 -12.73 -9.94 -0.93
N GLU A 93 -12.79 -9.49 0.31
CA GLU A 93 -13.95 -8.82 0.90
C GLU A 93 -13.70 -7.31 0.91
N VAL A 94 -14.57 -6.55 0.24
CA VAL A 94 -14.49 -5.08 0.21
C VAL A 94 -15.50 -4.51 1.20
N ILE A 95 -15.04 -3.59 2.07
CA ILE A 95 -15.83 -3.05 3.18
C ILE A 95 -15.70 -1.53 3.20
N GLN A 96 -16.83 -0.82 3.26
CA GLN A 96 -16.80 0.61 3.55
C GLN A 96 -16.52 0.81 5.04
N ALA A 97 -15.36 1.36 5.38
CA ALA A 97 -14.95 1.59 6.76
C ALA A 97 -13.92 2.71 6.89
N ASP A 98 -14.01 3.44 8.01
CA ASP A 98 -12.93 4.28 8.49
C ASP A 98 -11.96 3.41 9.31
N ILE A 99 -10.68 3.38 8.92
CA ILE A 99 -9.63 2.60 9.58
C ILE A 99 -9.50 2.95 11.08
N ASN A 100 -9.83 4.17 11.48
CA ASN A 100 -9.73 4.61 12.86
C ASN A 100 -10.73 3.87 13.78
N SER A 101 -11.90 3.54 13.24
CA SER A 101 -12.97 2.81 13.95
C SER A 101 -13.13 1.37 13.49
N PHE A 102 -12.42 0.95 12.45
CA PHE A 102 -12.50 -0.42 11.93
C PHE A 102 -12.02 -1.43 12.96
N GLU A 103 -12.87 -2.36 13.32
CA GLU A 103 -12.59 -3.47 14.23
C GLU A 103 -12.67 -4.79 13.48
N CYS A 104 -11.80 -5.73 13.85
CA CYS A 104 -11.78 -7.08 13.34
C CYS A 104 -11.31 -8.02 14.45
N GLU A 105 -12.00 -9.13 14.64
CA GLU A 105 -11.59 -10.16 15.62
C GLU A 105 -10.28 -10.84 15.21
N GLU A 106 -10.09 -10.99 13.90
CA GLU A 106 -8.88 -11.57 13.33
C GLU A 106 -7.75 -10.55 13.27
N ARG A 107 -6.51 -11.01 13.44
CA ARG A 107 -5.30 -10.22 13.25
C ARG A 107 -4.74 -10.45 11.85
N PHE A 108 -4.18 -9.39 11.26
CA PHE A 108 -3.67 -9.42 9.91
C PHE A 108 -2.18 -9.77 9.86
N HIS A 109 -1.81 -10.73 9.02
CA HIS A 109 -0.44 -11.15 8.76
C HIS A 109 0.28 -10.22 7.76
N ALA A 110 -0.49 -9.49 6.98
CA ALA A 110 -0.01 -8.36 6.20
C ALA A 110 -1.01 -7.21 6.26
N VAL A 111 -0.51 -6.00 6.41
CA VAL A 111 -1.27 -4.77 6.20
C VAL A 111 -0.56 -3.99 5.11
N VAL A 112 -1.27 -3.53 4.11
CA VAL A 112 -0.74 -2.72 3.00
C VAL A 112 -1.50 -1.40 2.91
N CYS A 113 -0.80 -0.33 2.57
CA CYS A 113 -1.42 0.98 2.39
C CYS A 113 -0.63 1.81 1.37
N ASN A 114 -1.33 2.38 0.40
CA ASN A 114 -0.81 3.46 -0.44
C ASN A 114 -1.53 4.75 -0.04
N PRO A 115 -1.10 5.43 1.04
CA PRO A 115 -1.84 6.55 1.60
C PRO A 115 -1.81 7.76 0.65
N PRO A 116 -2.81 8.65 0.72
CA PRO A 116 -2.75 9.91 -0.01
C PRO A 116 -1.52 10.71 0.43
N TYR A 117 -0.82 11.33 -0.52
CA TYR A 117 0.39 12.08 -0.24
C TYR A 117 0.04 13.51 0.18
N PHE A 118 0.59 13.93 1.32
CA PHE A 118 0.54 15.31 1.74
C PHE A 118 1.79 16.05 1.27
N PRO A 119 1.65 17.30 0.77
CA PRO A 119 2.81 18.15 0.52
C PRO A 119 3.56 18.36 1.83
N THR A 120 4.84 18.02 1.85
CA THR A 120 5.71 18.23 3.01
C THR A 120 6.28 19.63 2.94
N GLU A 121 5.66 20.60 3.61
CA GLU A 121 6.36 21.85 3.95
C GLU A 121 7.13 21.59 5.25
N CYS A 122 8.46 21.69 5.17
CA CYS A 122 9.39 21.24 6.21
C CYS A 122 9.48 22.19 7.44
N SER A 123 8.38 22.49 8.13
CA SER A 123 8.43 23.19 9.43
C SER A 123 7.60 22.45 10.47
N MET A 124 7.97 22.56 11.76
CA MET A 124 7.19 22.02 12.88
C MET A 124 5.76 22.60 12.89
N GLU A 125 5.60 23.86 12.51
CA GLU A 125 4.30 24.52 12.35
C GLU A 125 3.48 23.93 11.19
N SER A 126 4.13 23.51 10.10
CA SER A 126 3.45 22.86 8.97
C SER A 126 2.98 21.44 9.30
N LEU A 127 3.69 20.70 10.15
CA LEU A 127 3.26 19.38 10.62
C LEU A 127 1.98 19.46 11.46
N ASP A 128 1.87 20.46 12.33
CA ASP A 128 0.67 20.69 13.12
C ASP A 128 -0.50 21.17 12.24
N LEU A 129 -0.23 21.99 11.23
CA LEU A 129 -1.21 22.43 10.25
C LEU A 129 -1.70 21.25 9.38
N GLN A 130 -0.80 20.39 8.90
CA GLN A 130 -1.13 19.19 8.15
C GLN A 130 -1.98 18.22 8.97
N ARG A 131 -1.65 17.97 10.25
CA ARG A 131 -2.46 17.17 11.17
C ARG A 131 -3.86 17.77 11.39
N ARG A 132 -3.97 19.10 11.50
CA ARG A 132 -5.27 19.78 11.61
C ARG A 132 -6.08 19.68 10.31
N MET A 133 -5.44 19.87 9.15
CA MET A 133 -6.09 19.73 7.85
C MET A 133 -6.52 18.28 7.59
N ALA A 134 -5.70 17.30 7.92
CA ALA A 134 -6.06 15.88 7.82
C ALA A 134 -7.29 15.55 8.67
N ARG A 135 -7.37 16.04 9.91
CA ARG A 135 -8.54 15.87 10.78
C ARG A 135 -9.80 16.60 10.27
N GLN A 136 -9.62 17.75 9.63
CA GLN A 136 -10.74 18.54 9.08
C GLN A 136 -11.27 17.99 7.74
N THR A 137 -10.40 17.32 6.96
CA THR A 137 -10.73 16.80 5.62
C THR A 137 -10.99 15.29 5.59
N ASN A 138 -11.06 14.62 6.77
CA ASN A 138 -11.13 13.15 6.88
C ASN A 138 -9.98 12.42 6.14
N THR A 139 -8.83 13.06 6.00
CA THR A 139 -7.67 12.47 5.34
C THR A 139 -6.86 11.67 6.36
N LEU A 140 -6.44 10.46 6.00
CA LEU A 140 -5.65 9.56 6.83
C LEU A 140 -4.25 10.17 7.09
N ASP A 141 -3.92 10.55 8.33
CA ASP A 141 -2.57 10.94 8.70
C ASP A 141 -1.73 9.70 9.12
N PHE A 142 -0.41 9.85 9.15
CA PHE A 142 0.49 8.72 9.47
C PHE A 142 0.34 8.26 10.93
N GLN A 143 0.07 9.16 11.86
CA GLN A 143 -0.16 8.81 13.26
C GLN A 143 -1.38 7.89 13.37
N MET A 144 -2.52 8.31 12.81
CA MET A 144 -3.75 7.52 12.80
C MET A 144 -3.53 6.16 12.13
N LEU A 145 -2.84 6.14 10.99
CA LEU A 145 -2.52 4.92 10.24
C LEU A 145 -1.72 3.93 11.10
N VAL A 146 -0.60 4.36 11.70
CA VAL A 146 0.26 3.43 12.47
C VAL A 146 -0.39 2.93 13.76
N TYR A 147 -1.23 3.75 14.41
CA TYR A 147 -2.02 3.33 15.57
C TYR A 147 -3.04 2.25 15.19
N ALA A 148 -3.76 2.44 14.09
CA ALA A 148 -4.71 1.45 13.59
C ALA A 148 -4.00 0.16 13.16
N VAL A 149 -2.89 0.28 12.42
CA VAL A 149 -2.07 -0.87 12.03
C VAL A 149 -1.59 -1.65 13.24
N LYS A 150 -1.04 -0.97 14.28
CA LYS A 150 -0.57 -1.62 15.50
C LYS A 150 -1.66 -2.43 16.20
N ARG A 151 -2.87 -1.91 16.21
CA ARG A 151 -4.06 -2.57 16.79
C ARG A 151 -4.48 -3.82 16.02
N LEU A 152 -4.33 -3.82 14.70
CA LEU A 152 -4.85 -4.85 13.79
C LEU A 152 -3.81 -5.89 13.38
N LEU A 153 -2.51 -5.57 13.47
CA LEU A 153 -1.43 -6.43 13.02
C LEU A 153 -1.25 -7.65 13.94
N ALA A 154 -1.06 -8.82 13.35
CA ALA A 154 -0.66 -10.03 14.06
C ALA A 154 0.77 -9.88 14.62
N PRO A 155 1.18 -10.63 15.67
CA PRO A 155 2.53 -10.51 16.25
C PRO A 155 3.65 -10.66 15.21
N GLU A 156 3.51 -11.56 14.26
CA GLU A 156 4.46 -11.80 13.15
C GLU A 156 4.07 -11.06 11.86
N GLY A 157 3.04 -10.21 11.93
CA GLY A 157 2.52 -9.48 10.79
C GLY A 157 3.48 -8.40 10.29
N LEU A 158 3.37 -8.10 9.01
CA LEU A 158 4.17 -7.08 8.33
C LEU A 158 3.26 -5.95 7.84
N PHE A 159 3.70 -4.71 8.04
CA PHE A 159 3.02 -3.55 7.48
C PHE A 159 3.87 -2.95 6.36
N SER A 160 3.34 -2.90 5.15
CA SER A 160 4.03 -2.36 3.98
C SER A 160 3.32 -1.11 3.46
N VAL A 161 4.10 -0.08 3.16
CA VAL A 161 3.59 1.22 2.68
C VAL A 161 4.48 1.75 1.56
N VAL A 162 3.88 2.49 0.61
CA VAL A 162 4.62 3.30 -0.37
C VAL A 162 4.41 4.78 -0.07
N ILE A 163 5.49 5.53 0.07
CA ILE A 163 5.44 6.97 0.37
C ILE A 163 6.52 7.75 -0.41
N PRO A 164 6.37 9.08 -0.58
CA PRO A 164 7.47 9.95 -1.00
C PRO A 164 8.65 9.88 -0.02
N VAL A 165 9.88 10.04 -0.54
CA VAL A 165 11.11 10.04 0.28
C VAL A 165 11.05 11.07 1.40
N ASP A 166 10.50 12.25 1.14
CA ASP A 166 10.42 13.35 2.09
C ASP A 166 9.54 13.03 3.31
N ASN A 167 8.65 12.05 3.20
CA ASN A 167 7.76 11.62 4.27
C ASN A 167 8.37 10.54 5.19
N TYR A 168 9.60 10.06 4.90
CA TYR A 168 10.23 8.97 5.63
C TYR A 168 10.35 9.24 7.12
N HIS A 169 10.95 10.37 7.49
CA HIS A 169 11.22 10.70 8.90
C HIS A 169 9.94 10.77 9.73
N LEU A 170 8.89 11.40 9.17
CA LEU A 170 7.60 11.47 9.85
C LEU A 170 7.00 10.07 10.04
N MET A 171 6.91 9.29 8.98
CA MET A 171 6.35 7.94 9.04
C MET A 171 7.11 7.01 9.98
N ALA A 172 8.45 7.03 9.93
CA ALA A 172 9.29 6.20 10.77
C ALA A 172 9.20 6.60 12.27
N THR A 173 9.10 7.91 12.55
CA THR A 173 8.94 8.42 13.93
C THR A 173 7.59 8.00 14.51
N GLU A 174 6.49 8.21 13.79
CA GLU A 174 5.16 7.81 14.26
C GLU A 174 5.06 6.28 14.43
N ALA A 175 5.64 5.51 13.53
CA ALA A 175 5.68 4.04 13.61
C ALA A 175 6.46 3.58 14.86
N LEU A 176 7.61 4.19 15.16
CA LEU A 176 8.45 3.85 16.31
C LEU A 176 7.71 4.12 17.64
N GLN A 177 6.93 5.19 17.73
CA GLN A 177 6.15 5.52 18.92
C GLN A 177 5.15 4.43 19.33
N VAL A 178 4.63 3.68 18.35
CA VAL A 178 3.69 2.57 18.59
C VAL A 178 4.38 1.20 18.62
N GLY A 179 5.72 1.16 18.57
CA GLY A 179 6.49 -0.08 18.56
C GLY A 179 6.39 -0.85 17.24
N LEU A 180 6.37 -0.13 16.12
CA LEU A 180 6.59 -0.65 14.79
C LEU A 180 7.98 -0.23 14.32
N TYR A 181 8.79 -1.21 13.92
CA TYR A 181 10.18 -1.04 13.55
C TYR A 181 10.35 -1.28 12.06
N VAL A 182 11.13 -0.44 11.40
CA VAL A 182 11.47 -0.60 9.99
C VAL A 182 12.30 -1.88 9.83
N SER A 183 11.81 -2.82 9.03
CA SER A 183 12.49 -4.08 8.72
C SER A 183 13.16 -4.06 7.34
N ARG A 184 12.50 -3.43 6.36
CA ARG A 184 12.98 -3.39 4.98
C ARG A 184 12.63 -2.07 4.31
N ILE A 185 13.56 -1.53 3.52
CA ILE A 185 13.38 -0.30 2.72
C ILE A 185 13.88 -0.55 1.31
N CYS A 186 13.09 -0.11 0.31
CA CYS A 186 13.55 0.01 -1.06
C CYS A 186 13.40 1.46 -1.54
N HIS A 187 14.52 2.08 -1.87
CA HIS A 187 14.58 3.39 -2.51
C HIS A 187 14.30 3.23 -4.00
N VAL A 188 13.22 3.85 -4.50
CA VAL A 188 12.80 3.67 -5.89
C VAL A 188 13.08 4.92 -6.71
N ARG A 189 13.93 4.77 -7.74
CA ARG A 189 14.21 5.77 -8.77
C ARG A 189 13.34 5.52 -10.00
N THR A 190 12.93 6.57 -10.68
CA THR A 190 12.30 6.40 -12.00
C THR A 190 13.31 5.94 -13.02
N THR A 191 14.49 6.61 -13.10
CA THR A 191 15.61 6.28 -13.98
C THR A 191 16.91 6.35 -13.20
N PRO A 192 18.02 5.74 -13.66
CA PRO A 192 19.30 5.71 -12.93
C PRO A 192 19.88 7.09 -12.61
N ARG A 193 19.55 8.10 -13.41
CA ARG A 193 20.07 9.48 -13.26
C ARG A 193 19.27 10.35 -12.31
N LYS A 194 18.07 9.91 -11.89
CA LYS A 194 17.19 10.67 -11.00
C LYS A 194 17.36 10.20 -9.55
N GLU A 195 17.23 11.13 -8.62
CA GLU A 195 17.14 10.76 -7.20
C GLU A 195 15.91 9.92 -6.90
N PRO A 196 15.95 9.05 -5.86
CA PRO A 196 14.78 8.30 -5.42
C PRO A 196 13.64 9.25 -5.10
N LYS A 197 12.44 8.93 -5.58
CA LYS A 197 11.22 9.71 -5.30
C LYS A 197 10.23 8.99 -4.41
N ARG A 198 10.36 7.67 -4.30
CA ARG A 198 9.47 6.81 -3.52
C ARG A 198 10.27 5.86 -2.67
N LEU A 199 9.69 5.54 -1.53
CA LEU A 199 10.13 4.47 -0.65
C LEU A 199 9.03 3.42 -0.57
N LEU A 200 9.42 2.18 -0.70
CA LEU A 200 8.65 1.04 -0.21
C LEU A 200 9.23 0.70 1.16
N ILE A 201 8.42 0.75 2.19
CA ILE A 201 8.85 0.50 3.57
C ILE A 201 8.02 -0.62 4.14
N GLU A 202 8.68 -1.55 4.81
CA GLU A 202 8.06 -2.62 5.57
C GLU A 202 8.41 -2.43 7.05
N PHE A 203 7.40 -2.55 7.89
CA PHE A 203 7.51 -2.50 9.33
C PHE A 203 7.10 -3.84 9.94
N CYS A 204 7.69 -4.17 11.09
CA CYS A 204 7.34 -5.29 11.93
C CYS A 204 7.25 -4.88 13.39
N GLN A 205 6.73 -5.74 14.26
CA GLN A 205 6.55 -5.45 15.68
C GLN A 205 7.77 -5.82 16.54
N THR A 206 8.79 -6.43 15.95
CA THR A 206 10.03 -6.83 16.63
C THR A 206 11.18 -5.99 16.12
N SER A 207 11.97 -5.43 17.03
CA SER A 207 13.17 -4.69 16.64
C SER A 207 14.15 -5.61 15.89
N VAL A 208 14.64 -5.14 14.75
CA VAL A 208 15.58 -5.87 13.91
C VAL A 208 17.01 -5.36 14.13
N CYS A 209 17.98 -6.27 14.14
CA CYS A 209 19.39 -5.90 14.28
C CYS A 209 19.94 -5.13 13.06
N LYS A 210 19.36 -5.35 11.89
CA LYS A 210 19.76 -4.73 10.62
C LYS A 210 18.55 -4.56 9.71
N ILE A 211 18.37 -3.34 9.19
CA ILE A 211 17.36 -3.05 8.17
C ILE A 211 17.86 -3.59 6.83
N ASP A 212 16.99 -4.32 6.11
CA ASP A 212 17.25 -4.74 4.73
C ASP A 212 17.02 -3.52 3.81
N MET A 213 18.11 -2.97 3.29
CA MET A 213 18.07 -1.75 2.45
C MET A 213 18.45 -2.11 1.01
N SER A 214 17.63 -1.61 0.08
CA SER A 214 17.85 -1.75 -1.35
C SER A 214 17.58 -0.44 -2.09
N GLU A 215 18.16 -0.32 -3.27
CA GLU A 215 17.90 0.78 -4.19
C GLU A 215 17.57 0.20 -5.56
N CYS A 216 16.47 0.62 -6.13
CA CYS A 216 15.90 0.04 -7.32
C CYS A 216 15.48 1.12 -8.33
N THR A 217 15.46 0.75 -9.59
CA THR A 217 15.12 1.66 -10.69
C THR A 217 13.99 1.06 -11.51
N ILE A 218 13.00 1.88 -11.88
CA ILE A 218 11.85 1.43 -12.68
C ILE A 218 12.27 1.26 -14.15
N GLU A 219 12.93 2.25 -14.72
CA GLU A 219 13.35 2.29 -16.12
C GLU A 219 14.88 2.49 -16.21
N ILE A 220 15.53 1.77 -17.11
CA ILE A 220 16.96 1.98 -17.42
C ILE A 220 17.14 3.12 -18.45
N GLU A 221 16.18 3.25 -19.37
CA GLU A 221 16.04 4.31 -20.37
C GLU A 221 14.55 4.66 -20.52
N PRO A 222 14.20 5.78 -21.15
CA PRO A 222 12.80 6.15 -21.39
C PRO A 222 12.01 5.01 -22.05
N ASN A 223 10.93 4.56 -21.39
CA ASN A 223 10.06 3.45 -21.80
C ASN A 223 10.74 2.05 -21.82
N VAL A 224 11.94 1.89 -21.27
CA VAL A 224 12.62 0.60 -21.14
C VAL A 224 12.66 0.21 -19.66
N ARG A 225 11.81 -0.71 -19.28
CA ARG A 225 11.73 -1.20 -17.89
C ARG A 225 13.00 -1.90 -17.47
N SER A 226 13.46 -1.64 -16.23
CA SER A 226 14.62 -2.30 -15.65
C SER A 226 14.42 -3.81 -15.46
N PRO A 227 15.49 -4.62 -15.37
CA PRO A 227 15.37 -6.04 -15.02
C PRO A 227 14.63 -6.26 -13.70
N TRP A 228 14.98 -5.48 -12.66
CA TRP A 228 14.31 -5.54 -11.35
C TRP A 228 12.80 -5.29 -11.45
N TYR A 229 12.38 -4.23 -12.14
CA TYR A 229 10.96 -3.90 -12.27
C TYR A 229 10.20 -4.96 -13.08
N ARG A 230 10.84 -5.51 -14.14
CA ARG A 230 10.25 -6.61 -14.92
C ARG A 230 10.07 -7.88 -14.09
N GLU A 231 11.09 -8.25 -13.31
CA GLU A 231 11.03 -9.42 -12.41
C GLU A 231 9.95 -9.24 -11.34
N LEU A 232 9.93 -8.06 -10.67
CA LEU A 232 8.95 -7.74 -9.63
C LEU A 232 7.51 -7.81 -10.15
N THR A 233 7.27 -7.36 -11.38
CA THR A 233 5.92 -7.21 -11.94
C THR A 233 5.55 -8.25 -13.01
N GLN A 234 6.40 -9.26 -13.27
CA GLN A 234 6.24 -10.22 -14.35
C GLN A 234 4.93 -11.01 -14.32
N ASP A 235 4.38 -11.24 -13.14
CA ASP A 235 3.15 -12.00 -12.95
C ASP A 235 1.89 -11.15 -13.14
N PHE A 236 2.05 -9.84 -13.24
CA PHE A 236 0.95 -8.89 -13.32
C PHE A 236 0.76 -8.30 -14.71
N TYR A 237 1.81 -7.77 -15.33
CA TYR A 237 1.67 -7.11 -16.63
C TYR A 237 1.58 -8.09 -17.79
N ILE A 238 0.71 -7.77 -18.74
CA ILE A 238 0.66 -8.42 -20.07
C ILE A 238 1.98 -8.07 -20.78
N ARG A 239 2.63 -9.07 -21.34
CA ARG A 239 3.88 -8.90 -22.12
C ARG A 239 3.59 -8.40 -23.52
#